data_c3f71a2b5267cfb58a6b5f58f053790e
#
_entry.id   c3f71a2b5267cfb58a6b5f58f053790e
#
_cell.length_a   1.000
_cell.length_b   1.000
_cell.length_c   1.000
_cell.angle_alpha   90.00
_cell.angle_beta   90.00
_cell.angle_gamma   90.00
#
_symmetry.space_group_name_H-M   'P 1'
#
loop_
_entity.id
_entity.type
_entity.pdbx_description
1 polymer ?
#
loop_
_entity_poly.entity_id
_entity_poly.type
_entity_poly.pdbx_seq_one_letter_code
_entity_poly.pdbx_strand_id
1 'polypeptide(L)'
;MHVMPISDEEIERPPRHNEQSSEDNAVVNILHYEFKDRVGPPFKCHTLNLWVDGFCGSGDPTRFSLGSLGNSSRQPGVIPVRGQIGKGMQMQYDDGRTTITCLCESPMFVQAPLHAKRLNDDTATVYRLSGVAEGDDVENRTIDIFDEAVFEELLQEARQQGYRHVYALQVIILVILWMLELMQNSNSRTYVYAESRL
;
A
#
# COMPACT_ATOMS: atom_id res chain seq x y z
N MET A 1 70.75 9.71 -9.58
CA MET A 1 69.36 9.76 -9.96
C MET A 1 68.62 8.93 -8.90
N HIS A 2 68.07 9.66 -7.91
CA HIS A 2 67.50 9.07 -6.71
C HIS A 2 65.96 9.12 -6.87
N VAL A 3 65.37 7.97 -6.99
CA VAL A 3 63.89 7.85 -7.07
C VAL A 3 63.38 7.77 -5.65
N MET A 4 62.60 8.77 -5.21
CA MET A 4 61.87 8.77 -3.96
C MET A 4 60.66 7.85 -4.07
N PRO A 5 60.34 7.07 -3.04
CA PRO A 5 59.08 6.32 -3.02
C PRO A 5 57.93 7.22 -2.70
N ILE A 6 56.83 7.11 -3.46
CA ILE A 6 55.56 7.78 -3.28
C ILE A 6 54.92 7.14 -2.02
N SER A 7 54.63 7.99 -1.00
CA SER A 7 53.87 7.63 0.18
C SER A 7 52.43 7.36 -0.20
N ASP A 8 51.93 6.23 0.32
CA ASP A 8 50.52 5.88 0.27
C ASP A 8 49.69 6.99 0.95
N GLU A 9 49.07 7.86 0.18
CA GLU A 9 48.04 8.74 0.67
C GLU A 9 46.84 7.87 1.08
N GLU A 10 46.55 7.93 2.35
CA GLU A 10 45.39 7.38 3.02
C GLU A 10 44.12 7.87 2.30
N ILE A 11 43.49 7.00 1.49
CA ILE A 11 42.20 7.25 0.91
C ILE A 11 41.22 7.30 2.06
N GLU A 12 40.86 8.51 2.49
CA GLU A 12 39.78 8.77 3.44
C GLU A 12 38.51 8.12 2.89
N ARG A 13 38.09 7.04 3.53
CA ARG A 13 36.78 6.44 3.27
C ARG A 13 35.72 7.47 3.69
N PRO A 14 34.73 7.77 2.83
CA PRO A 14 33.65 8.63 3.25
C PRO A 14 32.99 8.08 4.51
N PRO A 15 32.56 8.94 5.44
CA PRO A 15 31.96 8.51 6.70
C PRO A 15 30.76 7.60 6.37
N ARG A 16 30.75 6.44 7.00
CA ARG A 16 29.57 5.56 6.98
C ARG A 16 28.46 6.35 7.66
N HIS A 17 27.47 6.78 6.89
CA HIS A 17 26.20 7.23 7.44
C HIS A 17 25.57 6.07 8.22
N ASN A 18 25.91 5.97 9.49
CA ASN A 18 25.33 5.04 10.43
C ASN A 18 24.53 5.83 11.45
N GLU A 19 23.44 6.43 10.99
CA GLU A 19 22.32 6.92 11.80
C GLU A 19 21.09 7.00 10.90
N GLN A 20 20.72 5.86 10.27
CA GLN A 20 19.37 5.68 9.78
C GLN A 20 18.55 5.22 10.97
N SER A 21 17.78 6.17 11.47
CA SER A 21 16.85 6.07 12.57
C SER A 21 15.92 4.87 12.42
N SER A 22 15.41 4.39 13.54
CA SER A 22 14.40 3.34 13.71
C SER A 22 13.11 3.53 12.90
N GLU A 23 13.01 4.59 12.10
CA GLU A 23 11.91 4.91 11.18
C GLU A 23 11.90 4.08 9.90
N ASP A 24 12.99 3.41 9.53
CA ASP A 24 13.10 2.68 8.26
C ASP A 24 12.61 1.22 8.32
N ASN A 25 12.15 0.73 9.48
CA ASN A 25 11.66 -0.64 9.67
C ASN A 25 10.13 -0.78 9.48
N ALA A 26 9.48 0.15 8.79
CA ALA A 26 8.06 0.02 8.52
C ALA A 26 7.81 -1.15 7.56
N VAL A 27 6.90 -2.05 7.92
CA VAL A 27 6.46 -3.19 7.11
C VAL A 27 5.52 -2.72 6.00
N VAL A 28 4.68 -1.72 6.29
CA VAL A 28 3.72 -1.15 5.34
C VAL A 28 3.88 0.37 5.30
N ASN A 29 3.93 0.91 4.08
CA ASN A 29 3.80 2.34 3.83
C ASN A 29 2.48 2.61 3.11
N ILE A 30 1.61 3.43 3.68
CA ILE A 30 0.35 3.81 3.08
C ILE A 30 0.41 5.25 2.62
N LEU A 31 0.08 5.47 1.35
CA LEU A 31 -0.01 6.79 0.72
C LEU A 31 -1.47 7.08 0.38
N HIS A 32 -1.96 8.22 0.78
CA HIS A 32 -3.32 8.65 0.45
C HIS A 32 -3.30 9.66 -0.69
N TYR A 33 -4.18 9.46 -1.66
CA TYR A 33 -4.36 10.36 -2.80
C TYR A 33 -5.82 10.77 -2.94
N GLU A 34 -6.05 12.03 -3.18
CA GLU A 34 -7.32 12.56 -3.64
C GLU A 34 -7.14 13.00 -5.09
N PHE A 35 -7.79 12.28 -6.03
CA PHE A 35 -7.55 12.49 -7.44
C PHE A 35 -6.13 12.09 -7.87
N LYS A 36 -5.29 13.06 -8.14
CA LYS A 36 -3.88 12.89 -8.55
C LYS A 36 -2.91 13.37 -7.49
N ASP A 37 -3.41 14.06 -6.47
CA ASP A 37 -2.60 14.73 -5.48
C ASP A 37 -2.45 13.89 -4.22
N ARG A 38 -1.21 13.67 -3.80
CA ARG A 38 -0.95 13.04 -2.51
C ARG A 38 -1.38 13.98 -1.39
N VAL A 39 -2.12 13.45 -0.44
CA VAL A 39 -2.62 14.18 0.73
C VAL A 39 -2.00 13.65 1.99
N GLY A 40 -1.29 14.50 2.69
CA GLY A 40 -0.59 14.16 3.93
C GLY A 40 0.73 13.42 3.74
N PRO A 41 1.42 13.11 4.85
CA PRO A 41 2.62 12.30 4.86
C PRO A 41 2.29 10.82 4.64
N PRO A 42 3.28 9.99 4.25
CA PRO A 42 3.13 8.54 4.27
C PRO A 42 2.81 8.07 5.69
N PHE A 43 1.83 7.19 5.83
CA PHE A 43 1.59 6.47 7.07
C PHE A 43 2.47 5.22 7.09
N LYS A 44 3.38 5.15 8.05
CA LYS A 44 4.29 4.03 8.24
C LYS A 44 3.78 3.13 9.36
N CYS A 45 3.52 1.85 9.06
CA CYS A 45 3.07 0.87 10.02
C CYS A 45 4.09 -0.27 10.17
N HIS A 46 4.28 -0.73 11.39
CA HIS A 46 5.22 -1.81 11.73
C HIS A 46 4.54 -3.17 11.87
N THR A 47 3.28 -3.28 11.47
CA THR A 47 2.50 -4.51 11.46
C THR A 47 1.61 -4.55 10.21
N LEU A 48 1.31 -5.76 9.74
CA LEU A 48 0.31 -6.01 8.70
C LEU A 48 -1.12 -6.04 9.26
N ASN A 49 -1.28 -6.02 10.58
CA ASN A 49 -2.60 -5.91 11.23
C ASN A 49 -2.91 -4.43 11.49
N LEU A 50 -3.64 -3.81 10.58
CA LEU A 50 -3.93 -2.37 10.62
C LEU A 50 -5.32 -2.03 10.10
N TRP A 51 -5.76 -0.81 10.38
CA TRP A 51 -7.02 -0.24 9.87
C TRP A 51 -6.76 1.04 9.09
N VAL A 52 -7.55 1.26 8.04
CA VAL A 52 -7.65 2.53 7.33
C VAL A 52 -9.09 2.96 7.35
N ASP A 53 -9.41 4.12 7.94
CA ASP A 53 -10.78 4.60 8.09
C ASP A 53 -10.96 6.07 7.74
N GLY A 54 -12.23 6.51 7.65
CA GLY A 54 -12.62 7.89 7.37
C GLY A 54 -12.72 8.80 8.59
N PHE A 55 -12.46 8.29 9.81
CA PHE A 55 -12.62 9.04 11.04
C PHE A 55 -11.45 9.98 11.33
N CYS A 56 -11.58 10.82 12.35
CA CYS A 56 -10.47 11.60 12.89
C CYS A 56 -9.53 10.69 13.68
N GLY A 57 -8.24 11.03 13.66
CA GLY A 57 -7.18 10.19 14.23
C GLY A 57 -7.39 9.85 15.70
N SER A 58 -7.07 8.63 16.05
CA SER A 58 -7.11 8.09 17.42
C SER A 58 -5.76 8.12 18.15
N GLY A 59 -4.65 8.40 17.44
CA GLY A 59 -3.29 8.23 17.94
C GLY A 59 -2.81 6.78 17.98
N ASP A 60 -3.61 5.83 17.50
CA ASP A 60 -3.25 4.42 17.39
C ASP A 60 -2.29 4.21 16.21
N PRO A 61 -1.07 3.66 16.42
CA PRO A 61 -0.06 3.46 15.40
C PRO A 61 -0.46 2.41 14.34
N THR A 62 -1.49 1.61 14.61
CA THR A 62 -2.03 0.61 13.67
C THR A 62 -3.24 1.12 12.90
N ARG A 63 -3.62 2.40 13.08
CA ARG A 63 -4.82 2.98 12.49
C ARG A 63 -4.50 4.24 11.69
N PHE A 64 -4.70 4.17 10.39
CA PHE A 64 -4.59 5.32 9.50
C PHE A 64 -5.95 5.99 9.31
N SER A 65 -6.15 7.09 10.01
CA SER A 65 -7.42 7.82 10.00
C SER A 65 -7.40 8.95 8.97
N LEU A 66 -8.02 8.71 7.83
CA LEU A 66 -8.06 9.65 6.69
C LEU A 66 -8.80 10.93 7.01
N GLY A 67 -9.77 10.89 7.95
CA GLY A 67 -10.52 12.06 8.40
C GLY A 67 -9.66 13.19 8.97
N SER A 68 -8.49 12.86 9.52
CA SER A 68 -7.53 13.83 10.05
C SER A 68 -6.72 14.56 8.98
N LEU A 69 -6.75 14.10 7.73
CA LEU A 69 -5.94 14.66 6.66
C LEU A 69 -6.61 15.92 6.06
N GLY A 70 -5.97 17.06 6.30
CA GLY A 70 -6.36 18.35 5.69
C GLY A 70 -5.89 18.42 4.24
N ASN A 71 -6.73 18.96 3.36
CA ASN A 71 -6.39 19.33 1.99
C ASN A 71 -7.13 20.61 1.62
N SER A 72 -6.41 21.72 1.52
CA SER A 72 -6.96 23.04 1.17
C SER A 72 -7.45 23.13 -0.28
N SER A 73 -6.92 22.24 -1.15
CA SER A 73 -7.26 22.18 -2.57
C SER A 73 -8.23 21.04 -2.91
N ARG A 74 -8.93 20.49 -1.89
CA ARG A 74 -9.84 19.36 -2.08
C ARG A 74 -10.93 19.66 -3.08
N GLN A 75 -11.05 18.81 -4.08
CA GLN A 75 -12.12 18.88 -5.07
C GLN A 75 -13.49 18.61 -4.43
N PRO A 76 -14.55 19.36 -4.79
CA PRO A 76 -15.88 19.17 -4.21
C PRO A 76 -16.42 17.74 -4.33
N GLY A 77 -16.11 17.03 -5.43
CA GLY A 77 -16.53 15.65 -5.67
C GLY A 77 -15.86 14.62 -4.74
N VAL A 78 -14.75 14.95 -4.08
CA VAL A 78 -14.06 14.06 -3.12
C VAL A 78 -14.78 14.04 -1.76
N ILE A 79 -15.45 15.13 -1.39
CA ILE A 79 -16.10 15.28 -0.07
C ILE A 79 -17.11 14.15 0.19
N PRO A 80 -18.09 13.88 -0.72
CA PRO A 80 -19.05 12.80 -0.50
C PRO A 80 -18.40 11.42 -0.49
N VAL A 81 -17.36 11.17 -1.30
CA VAL A 81 -16.61 9.89 -1.28
C VAL A 81 -15.97 9.66 0.08
N ARG A 82 -15.31 10.68 0.64
CA ARG A 82 -14.71 10.59 1.99
C ARG A 82 -15.74 10.29 3.06
N GLY A 83 -16.93 10.87 2.96
CA GLY A 83 -18.04 10.59 3.89
C GLY A 83 -18.51 9.13 3.87
N GLN A 84 -18.28 8.41 2.78
CA GLN A 84 -18.65 7.00 2.63
C GLN A 84 -17.60 6.01 3.13
N ILE A 85 -16.35 6.46 3.36
CA ILE A 85 -15.30 5.59 3.86
C ILE A 85 -15.69 5.01 5.23
N GLY A 86 -16.22 5.82 6.16
CA GLY A 86 -16.69 5.37 7.47
C GLY A 86 -15.66 4.49 8.18
N LYS A 87 -16.03 3.24 8.48
CA LYS A 87 -15.13 2.24 9.10
C LYS A 87 -13.98 1.78 8.21
N GLY A 88 -14.07 2.07 6.91
CA GLY A 88 -12.99 1.83 5.96
C GLY A 88 -12.69 0.36 5.72
N MET A 89 -11.46 -0.04 5.99
CA MET A 89 -11.00 -1.42 5.82
C MET A 89 -10.13 -1.87 6.97
N GLN A 90 -10.02 -3.19 7.09
CA GLN A 90 -9.05 -3.87 7.94
C GLN A 90 -8.09 -4.68 7.06
N MET A 91 -6.80 -4.56 7.33
CA MET A 91 -5.76 -5.45 6.80
C MET A 91 -5.34 -6.40 7.92
N GLN A 92 -5.24 -7.69 7.62
CA GLN A 92 -4.84 -8.73 8.56
C GLN A 92 -3.82 -9.66 7.92
N TYR A 93 -2.79 -10.01 8.70
CA TYR A 93 -1.84 -11.06 8.35
C TYR A 93 -2.09 -12.27 9.24
N ASP A 94 -2.19 -13.43 8.61
CA ASP A 94 -2.32 -14.72 9.28
C ASP A 94 -1.64 -15.80 8.43
N ASP A 95 -0.72 -16.54 9.04
CA ASP A 95 -0.04 -17.72 8.47
C ASP A 95 0.41 -17.56 7.00
N GLY A 96 1.21 -16.53 6.73
CA GLY A 96 1.77 -16.26 5.40
C GLY A 96 0.82 -15.57 4.43
N ARG A 97 -0.40 -15.22 4.84
CA ARG A 97 -1.39 -14.52 4.02
C ARG A 97 -1.77 -13.17 4.58
N THR A 98 -1.89 -12.22 3.69
CA THR A 98 -2.44 -10.91 4.04
C THR A 98 -3.75 -10.70 3.33
N THR A 99 -4.78 -10.39 4.11
CA THR A 99 -6.14 -10.15 3.62
C THR A 99 -6.55 -8.71 3.86
N ILE A 100 -7.48 -8.22 3.03
CA ILE A 100 -8.21 -6.97 3.24
C ILE A 100 -9.69 -7.28 3.33
N THR A 101 -10.34 -6.74 4.37
CA THR A 101 -11.79 -6.80 4.55
C THR A 101 -12.38 -5.41 4.47
N CYS A 102 -13.39 -5.23 3.61
CA CYS A 102 -14.20 -4.01 3.52
C CYS A 102 -15.11 -3.91 4.75
N LEU A 103 -15.00 -2.79 5.47
CA LEU A 103 -15.84 -2.44 6.61
C LEU A 103 -16.74 -1.22 6.33
N CYS A 104 -16.63 -0.65 5.09
CA CYS A 104 -17.49 0.44 4.63
C CYS A 104 -18.92 -0.03 4.44
N GLU A 105 -19.89 0.90 4.57
CA GLU A 105 -21.26 0.65 4.15
C GLU A 105 -21.36 0.47 2.61
N SER A 106 -20.59 1.25 1.87
CA SER A 106 -20.48 1.22 0.40
C SER A 106 -19.38 0.24 -0.05
N PRO A 107 -19.46 -0.27 -1.29
CA PRO A 107 -18.44 -1.16 -1.83
C PRO A 107 -17.07 -0.48 -1.94
N MET A 108 -16.04 -1.30 -1.89
CA MET A 108 -14.65 -0.92 -2.08
C MET A 108 -14.06 -1.67 -3.28
N PHE A 109 -13.11 -1.05 -3.97
CA PHE A 109 -12.44 -1.64 -5.12
C PHE A 109 -10.96 -1.79 -4.83
N VAL A 110 -10.42 -2.96 -5.15
CA VAL A 110 -9.04 -3.33 -4.84
C VAL A 110 -8.34 -3.83 -6.10
N GLN A 111 -7.18 -3.28 -6.40
CA GLN A 111 -6.26 -3.84 -7.37
C GLN A 111 -5.16 -4.58 -6.60
N ALA A 112 -5.13 -5.90 -6.71
CA ALA A 112 -4.20 -6.78 -6.01
C ALA A 112 -3.45 -7.66 -7.01
N PRO A 113 -2.26 -7.26 -7.49
CA PRO A 113 -1.54 -7.95 -8.56
C PRO A 113 -1.19 -9.41 -8.27
N LEU A 114 -0.85 -9.75 -7.02
CA LEU A 114 -0.57 -11.15 -6.64
C LEU A 114 -1.82 -12.01 -6.63
N HIS A 115 -2.95 -11.47 -6.17
CA HIS A 115 -4.23 -12.14 -6.25
C HIS A 115 -4.62 -12.41 -7.70
N ALA A 116 -4.48 -11.42 -8.57
CA ALA A 116 -4.74 -11.56 -10.00
C ALA A 116 -3.85 -12.66 -10.63
N LYS A 117 -2.55 -12.69 -10.32
CA LYS A 117 -1.64 -13.74 -10.80
C LYS A 117 -2.07 -15.14 -10.36
N ARG A 118 -2.52 -15.31 -9.12
CA ARG A 118 -3.03 -16.58 -8.61
C ARG A 118 -4.25 -17.08 -9.39
N LEU A 119 -5.10 -16.15 -9.85
CA LEU A 119 -6.29 -16.46 -10.63
C LEU A 119 -6.04 -16.52 -12.16
N ASN A 120 -4.82 -16.26 -12.61
CA ASN A 120 -4.47 -16.05 -14.03
C ASN A 120 -5.21 -14.86 -14.67
N ASP A 121 -5.54 -13.85 -13.86
CA ASP A 121 -6.10 -12.59 -14.32
C ASP A 121 -5.00 -11.60 -14.69
N ASP A 122 -5.39 -10.53 -15.38
CA ASP A 122 -4.51 -9.38 -15.61
C ASP A 122 -4.17 -8.72 -14.26
N THR A 123 -2.90 -8.38 -14.05
CA THR A 123 -2.43 -7.70 -12.83
C THR A 123 -3.07 -6.31 -12.62
N ALA A 124 -3.65 -5.73 -13.67
CA ALA A 124 -4.43 -4.49 -13.60
C ALA A 124 -5.90 -4.71 -13.23
N THR A 125 -6.33 -5.97 -13.04
CA THR A 125 -7.73 -6.27 -12.67
C THR A 125 -8.08 -5.62 -11.34
N VAL A 126 -9.26 -4.99 -11.33
CA VAL A 126 -9.84 -4.36 -10.14
C VAL A 126 -10.98 -5.22 -9.61
N TYR A 127 -10.86 -5.69 -8.40
CA TYR A 127 -11.86 -6.50 -7.71
C TYR A 127 -12.79 -5.62 -6.88
N ARG A 128 -14.09 -5.90 -6.93
CA ARG A 128 -15.10 -5.23 -6.12
C ARG A 128 -15.36 -6.03 -4.87
N LEU A 129 -15.20 -5.39 -3.71
CA LEU A 129 -15.62 -5.94 -2.42
C LEU A 129 -16.95 -5.29 -2.03
N SER A 130 -17.93 -6.10 -1.65
CA SER A 130 -19.24 -5.63 -1.22
C SER A 130 -19.15 -4.77 0.02
N GLY A 131 -20.03 -3.77 0.12
CA GLY A 131 -20.19 -2.99 1.34
C GLY A 131 -21.02 -3.75 2.38
N VAL A 132 -20.92 -3.32 3.64
CA VAL A 132 -21.70 -3.92 4.75
C VAL A 132 -23.22 -3.74 4.52
N ALA A 133 -23.65 -2.63 3.92
CA ALA A 133 -25.06 -2.36 3.61
C ALA A 133 -25.67 -3.32 2.58
N GLU A 134 -24.86 -3.99 1.77
CA GLU A 134 -25.34 -4.97 0.78
C GLU A 134 -25.77 -6.30 1.41
N GLY A 135 -25.45 -6.51 2.70
CA GLY A 135 -25.86 -7.71 3.44
C GLY A 135 -25.11 -8.98 3.07
N ASP A 136 -24.06 -8.85 2.28
CA ASP A 136 -23.24 -9.97 1.86
C ASP A 136 -22.40 -10.54 3.01
N ASP A 137 -22.07 -11.83 2.86
CA ASP A 137 -21.16 -12.52 3.76
C ASP A 137 -19.77 -11.89 3.79
N VAL A 138 -19.01 -12.16 4.85
CA VAL A 138 -17.64 -11.62 5.01
C VAL A 138 -16.74 -12.04 3.85
N GLU A 139 -16.97 -13.20 3.25
CA GLU A 139 -16.21 -13.68 2.08
C GLU A 139 -16.31 -12.73 0.89
N ASN A 140 -17.49 -12.20 0.58
CA ASN A 140 -17.68 -11.24 -0.51
C ASN A 140 -17.11 -9.83 -0.22
N ARG A 141 -16.69 -9.61 1.03
CA ARG A 141 -16.09 -8.37 1.51
C ARG A 141 -14.59 -8.50 1.78
N THR A 142 -14.01 -9.67 1.53
CA THR A 142 -12.62 -9.97 1.85
C THR A 142 -11.87 -10.43 0.60
N ILE A 143 -10.61 -10.03 0.47
CA ILE A 143 -9.70 -10.46 -0.59
C ILE A 143 -8.32 -10.76 -0.02
N ASP A 144 -7.68 -11.85 -0.47
CA ASP A 144 -6.27 -12.12 -0.23
C ASP A 144 -5.45 -11.23 -1.16
N ILE A 145 -4.64 -10.35 -0.59
CA ILE A 145 -3.80 -9.42 -1.37
C ILE A 145 -2.36 -9.90 -1.51
N PHE A 146 -1.92 -10.75 -0.60
CA PHE A 146 -0.57 -11.28 -0.56
C PHE A 146 -0.59 -12.72 0.00
N ASP A 147 0.22 -13.59 -0.61
CA ASP A 147 0.45 -14.97 -0.20
C ASP A 147 1.94 -15.25 -0.34
N GLU A 148 2.61 -15.59 0.78
CA GLU A 148 4.07 -15.80 0.84
C GLU A 148 4.50 -16.94 -0.08
N ALA A 149 3.73 -18.03 -0.17
CA ALA A 149 4.07 -19.16 -1.02
C ALA A 149 4.05 -18.77 -2.50
N VAL A 150 3.02 -18.04 -2.94
CA VAL A 150 2.92 -17.54 -4.31
C VAL A 150 4.05 -16.54 -4.61
N PHE A 151 4.36 -15.68 -3.65
CA PHE A 151 5.44 -14.71 -3.80
C PHE A 151 6.80 -15.39 -3.92
N GLU A 152 7.08 -16.41 -3.11
CA GLU A 152 8.35 -17.15 -3.18
C GLU A 152 8.52 -17.88 -4.52
N GLU A 153 7.44 -18.48 -5.06
CA GLU A 153 7.46 -19.07 -6.40
C GLU A 153 7.85 -18.03 -7.46
N LEU A 154 7.19 -16.85 -7.44
CA LEU A 154 7.51 -15.76 -8.36
C LEU A 154 8.93 -15.24 -8.21
N LEU A 155 9.43 -15.17 -6.97
CA LEU A 155 10.78 -14.75 -6.68
C LEU A 155 11.81 -15.76 -7.23
N GLN A 156 11.56 -17.05 -7.11
CA GLN A 156 12.40 -18.09 -7.68
C GLN A 156 12.45 -18.02 -9.21
N GLU A 157 11.31 -17.83 -9.86
CA GLU A 157 11.23 -17.62 -11.31
C GLU A 157 11.99 -16.36 -11.73
N ALA A 158 11.80 -15.26 -11.03
CA ALA A 158 12.47 -14.00 -11.32
C ALA A 158 13.99 -14.08 -11.15
N ARG A 159 14.49 -14.83 -10.15
CA ARG A 159 15.93 -15.08 -9.96
C ARG A 159 16.53 -15.80 -11.15
N GLN A 160 15.82 -16.74 -11.78
CA GLN A 160 16.28 -17.44 -12.99
C GLN A 160 16.34 -16.50 -14.21
N GLN A 161 15.48 -15.48 -14.26
CA GLN A 161 15.41 -14.52 -15.35
C GLN A 161 16.36 -13.32 -15.18
N GLY A 162 16.92 -13.14 -13.97
CA GLY A 162 17.93 -12.15 -13.65
C GLY A 162 17.43 -10.93 -12.86
N TYR A 163 18.39 -10.07 -12.49
CA TYR A 163 18.19 -8.96 -11.55
C TYR A 163 16.99 -8.03 -11.87
N ARG A 164 16.77 -7.73 -13.15
CA ARG A 164 15.65 -6.84 -13.54
C ARG A 164 14.28 -7.41 -13.16
N HIS A 165 14.11 -8.72 -13.23
CA HIS A 165 12.86 -9.39 -12.89
C HIS A 165 12.66 -9.44 -11.38
N VAL A 166 13.73 -9.68 -10.62
CA VAL A 166 13.71 -9.59 -9.16
C VAL A 166 13.35 -8.17 -8.70
N TYR A 167 13.96 -7.15 -9.32
CA TYR A 167 13.67 -5.75 -9.00
C TYR A 167 12.21 -5.38 -9.29
N ALA A 168 11.64 -5.89 -10.37
CA ALA A 168 10.24 -5.65 -10.71
C ALA A 168 9.25 -6.23 -9.68
N LEU A 169 9.63 -7.29 -8.96
CA LEU A 169 8.82 -7.86 -7.88
C LEU A 169 8.89 -7.06 -6.57
N GLN A 170 9.91 -6.21 -6.37
CA GLN A 170 10.01 -5.37 -5.17
C GLN A 170 8.90 -4.30 -5.07
N VAL A 171 8.23 -4.00 -6.19
CA VAL A 171 7.16 -3.01 -6.26
C VAL A 171 5.82 -3.74 -6.34
N ILE A 172 5.42 -4.41 -5.26
CA ILE A 172 4.05 -4.87 -5.12
C ILE A 172 3.25 -3.71 -4.54
N ILE A 173 2.55 -3.01 -5.43
CA ILE A 173 1.66 -1.91 -5.05
C ILE A 173 0.24 -2.44 -4.97
N LEU A 174 -0.35 -2.31 -3.80
CA LEU A 174 -1.78 -2.51 -3.59
C LEU A 174 -2.49 -1.18 -3.77
N VAL A 175 -3.51 -1.14 -4.60
CA VAL A 175 -4.36 0.04 -4.80
C VAL A 175 -5.75 -0.23 -4.26
N ILE A 176 -6.21 0.61 -3.34
CA ILE A 176 -7.55 0.59 -2.79
C ILE A 176 -8.29 1.83 -3.25
N LEU A 177 -9.45 1.62 -3.83
CA LEU A 177 -10.27 2.65 -4.43
C LEU A 177 -11.60 2.75 -3.70
N TRP A 178 -11.95 3.93 -3.19
CA TRP A 178 -13.31 4.26 -2.81
C TRP A 178 -13.92 5.15 -3.91
N MET A 179 -15.05 4.72 -4.46
CA MET A 179 -15.76 5.44 -5.50
C MET A 179 -17.24 5.57 -5.14
N LEU A 180 -17.87 6.68 -5.56
CA LEU A 180 -19.31 6.79 -5.60
C LEU A 180 -19.84 6.00 -6.81
N GLU A 181 -20.71 5.04 -6.56
CA GLU A 181 -21.30 4.19 -7.60
C GLU A 181 -22.10 4.98 -8.65
N LEU A 182 -22.58 6.17 -8.28
CA LEU A 182 -23.40 7.04 -9.14
C LEU A 182 -22.62 7.90 -10.14
N MET A 183 -21.29 7.83 -10.16
CA MET A 183 -20.47 8.71 -11.00
C MET A 183 -19.57 7.95 -11.98
N GLN A 184 -20.16 7.17 -12.87
CA GLN A 184 -19.45 6.53 -13.99
C GLN A 184 -18.74 7.55 -14.93
N ASN A 185 -19.03 8.84 -14.80
CA ASN A 185 -18.47 9.90 -15.65
C ASN A 185 -17.75 11.03 -14.90
N SER A 186 -17.55 10.96 -13.59
CA SER A 186 -16.85 12.02 -12.88
C SER A 186 -15.52 11.55 -12.30
N ASN A 187 -14.57 12.42 -12.42
CA ASN A 187 -13.21 12.30 -11.92
C ASN A 187 -13.10 12.25 -10.36
N SER A 188 -14.10 11.82 -9.63
CA SER A 188 -14.13 11.82 -8.17
C SER A 188 -13.65 10.50 -7.61
N ARG A 189 -12.34 10.36 -7.38
CA ARG A 189 -11.73 9.15 -6.85
C ARG A 189 -10.84 9.48 -5.67
N THR A 190 -10.92 8.68 -4.64
CA THR A 190 -9.98 8.68 -3.53
C THR A 190 -9.21 7.38 -3.56
N TYR A 191 -7.89 7.46 -3.57
CA TYR A 191 -7.00 6.33 -3.67
C TYR A 191 -6.18 6.19 -2.40
N VAL A 192 -5.99 4.96 -1.96
CA VAL A 192 -4.98 4.61 -0.97
C VAL A 192 -4.05 3.60 -1.60
N TYR A 193 -2.77 3.93 -1.65
CA TYR A 193 -1.73 3.02 -2.08
C TYR A 193 -1.03 2.48 -0.85
N ALA A 194 -0.90 1.16 -0.76
CA ALA A 194 -0.07 0.52 0.24
C ALA A 194 1.11 -0.15 -0.46
N GLU A 195 2.32 0.22 -0.06
CA GLU A 195 3.55 -0.45 -0.46
C GLU A 195 4.03 -1.27 0.73
N SER A 196 4.19 -2.59 0.57
CA SER A 196 4.89 -3.41 1.55
C SER A 196 6.35 -3.55 1.14
N ARG A 197 7.26 -3.36 2.10
CA ARG A 197 8.66 -3.77 1.95
C ARG A 197 8.78 -5.17 2.54
N LEU A 198 8.86 -6.14 1.67
CA LEU A 198 9.22 -7.51 2.03
C LEU A 198 10.72 -7.72 1.91
#